data_e32e8784e5765a472bad60d794fc8728
#
_entry.id   e32e8784e5765a472bad60d794fc8728
#
_cell.length_a   1.000
_cell.length_b   1.000
_cell.length_c   1.000
_cell.angle_alpha   90.00
_cell.angle_beta   90.00
_cell.angle_gamma   90.00
#
_symmetry.space_group_name_H-M   'P 1'
#
loop_
_entity.id
_entity.type
_entity.pdbx_description
1 polymer ?
#
loop_
_entity_poly.entity_id
_entity_poly.type
_entity_poly.pdbx_seq_one_letter_code
_entity_poly.pdbx_strand_id
1 'polypeptide(L)'
;YRTANVRRKSGNMSKYICVFCDERKESDTAHLINGKIGICRHCFENLDKTAYASPYQGTEHIAFTMSPFEYTKSMRKVILDLKFSNCKAYAKLLADMKNYLDSYDIWDTFDYIVPVPLHKKRLRERGYNQSELIAKEVAEYLKIPMRTDLLIRTKATKKQSSLVRTERVTNVQSAFKCTEKCDGKKILLFDDIYTTGNTAQSCARELANNGAEQICALTLAIHVQIKLPIIAY
;
A
#
# COMPACT_ATOMS: atom_id res chain seq x y z
N TYR A 1 -30.65 -42.71 -18.32
CA TYR A 1 -29.79 -41.65 -17.78
C TYR A 1 -29.46 -40.69 -18.89
N ARG A 2 -30.13 -39.52 -18.91
CA ARG A 2 -29.90 -38.46 -19.91
C ARG A 2 -28.83 -37.51 -19.33
N THR A 3 -27.65 -37.46 -19.95
CA THR A 3 -26.64 -36.46 -19.72
C THR A 3 -27.09 -35.10 -20.26
N ALA A 4 -27.38 -34.18 -19.38
CA ALA A 4 -27.71 -32.80 -19.77
C ALA A 4 -26.46 -32.11 -20.31
N ASN A 5 -26.47 -31.81 -21.61
CA ASN A 5 -25.48 -30.98 -22.30
C ASN A 5 -25.64 -29.51 -21.85
N VAL A 6 -24.90 -29.11 -20.85
CA VAL A 6 -24.80 -27.69 -20.50
C VAL A 6 -23.99 -26.98 -21.62
N ARG A 7 -24.71 -26.41 -22.56
CA ARG A 7 -24.14 -25.47 -23.52
C ARG A 7 -23.57 -24.29 -22.74
N ARG A 8 -22.24 -24.24 -22.60
CA ARG A 8 -21.54 -23.02 -22.21
C ARG A 8 -21.86 -21.95 -23.25
N LYS A 9 -22.66 -20.94 -22.88
CA LYS A 9 -22.81 -19.73 -23.68
C LYS A 9 -21.41 -19.17 -23.86
N SER A 10 -20.98 -19.02 -25.11
CA SER A 10 -19.79 -18.27 -25.52
C SER A 10 -20.01 -16.79 -25.15
N GLY A 11 -19.77 -16.45 -23.91
CA GLY A 11 -19.74 -15.08 -23.46
C GLY A 11 -18.59 -14.37 -24.18
N ASN A 12 -18.89 -13.22 -24.76
CA ASN A 12 -17.93 -12.32 -25.39
C ASN A 12 -16.78 -12.09 -24.42
N MET A 13 -15.63 -12.77 -24.60
CA MET A 13 -14.47 -12.63 -23.71
C MET A 13 -13.94 -11.21 -23.88
N SER A 14 -14.10 -10.40 -22.84
CA SER A 14 -13.65 -9.02 -22.87
C SER A 14 -12.11 -8.98 -22.94
N LYS A 15 -11.60 -8.34 -23.98
CA LYS A 15 -10.16 -8.08 -24.11
C LYS A 15 -9.77 -7.02 -23.09
N TYR A 16 -8.73 -7.30 -22.31
CA TYR A 16 -8.20 -6.37 -21.31
C TYR A 16 -6.68 -6.20 -21.48
N ILE A 17 -6.14 -5.14 -20.89
CA ILE A 17 -4.69 -4.90 -20.83
C ILE A 17 -4.19 -5.29 -19.44
N CYS A 18 -3.20 -6.17 -19.40
CA CYS A 18 -2.52 -6.49 -18.14
C CYS A 18 -1.61 -5.33 -17.73
N VAL A 19 -1.81 -4.79 -16.53
CA VAL A 19 -1.06 -3.62 -16.02
C VAL A 19 0.41 -3.92 -15.72
N PHE A 20 0.78 -5.20 -15.59
CA PHE A 20 2.16 -5.60 -15.31
C PHE A 20 2.97 -5.89 -16.57
N CYS A 21 2.42 -6.61 -17.56
CA CYS A 21 3.14 -6.95 -18.79
C CYS A 21 2.75 -6.12 -20.01
N ASP A 22 1.74 -5.25 -19.90
CA ASP A 22 1.17 -4.41 -20.98
C ASP A 22 0.54 -5.20 -22.16
N GLU A 23 0.47 -6.52 -22.06
CA GLU A 23 -0.10 -7.34 -23.10
C GLU A 23 -1.63 -7.31 -23.08
N ARG A 24 -2.23 -7.33 -24.27
CA ARG A 24 -3.66 -7.54 -24.45
C ARG A 24 -3.99 -9.01 -24.24
N LYS A 25 -4.89 -9.29 -23.32
CA LYS A 25 -5.35 -10.63 -22.98
C LYS A 25 -6.84 -10.76 -23.27
N GLU A 26 -7.28 -11.94 -23.67
CA GLU A 26 -8.69 -12.25 -24.01
C GLU A 26 -9.34 -13.16 -22.95
N SER A 27 -8.52 -13.91 -22.24
CA SER A 27 -8.91 -14.83 -21.16
C SER A 27 -7.76 -14.90 -20.15
N ASP A 28 -7.95 -15.69 -19.11
CA ASP A 28 -6.87 -15.93 -18.13
C ASP A 28 -6.52 -14.70 -17.26
N THR A 29 -7.55 -14.00 -16.82
CA THR A 29 -7.40 -12.93 -15.85
C THR A 29 -7.42 -13.49 -14.41
N ALA A 30 -6.49 -13.03 -13.57
CA ALA A 30 -6.58 -13.22 -12.12
C ALA A 30 -7.52 -12.17 -11.51
N HIS A 31 -7.38 -10.92 -11.97
CA HIS A 31 -8.23 -9.81 -11.52
C HIS A 31 -8.57 -8.89 -12.69
N LEU A 32 -9.82 -8.47 -12.79
CA LEU A 32 -10.31 -7.60 -13.84
C LEU A 32 -11.10 -6.43 -13.26
N ILE A 33 -10.77 -5.21 -13.70
CA ILE A 33 -11.49 -4.00 -13.33
C ILE A 33 -12.14 -3.40 -14.58
N ASN A 34 -13.46 -3.16 -14.50
CA ASN A 34 -14.25 -2.52 -15.57
C ASN A 34 -14.11 -3.19 -16.95
N GLY A 35 -13.77 -4.47 -17.01
CA GLY A 35 -13.64 -5.24 -18.23
C GLY A 35 -12.51 -4.82 -19.20
N LYS A 36 -11.68 -3.83 -18.82
CA LYS A 36 -10.64 -3.26 -19.70
C LYS A 36 -9.23 -3.32 -19.14
N ILE A 37 -9.09 -3.34 -17.84
CA ILE A 37 -7.81 -3.31 -17.11
C ILE A 37 -7.79 -4.46 -16.11
N GLY A 38 -6.69 -5.19 -16.02
CA GLY A 38 -6.59 -6.31 -15.11
C GLY A 38 -5.17 -6.78 -14.88
N ILE A 39 -5.05 -7.87 -14.16
CA ILE A 39 -3.80 -8.63 -14.00
C ILE A 39 -4.01 -10.00 -14.63
N CYS A 40 -3.18 -10.41 -15.56
CA CYS A 40 -3.24 -11.77 -16.09
C CYS A 40 -2.72 -12.76 -15.03
N ARG A 41 -3.19 -14.01 -15.12
CA ARG A 41 -2.82 -15.07 -14.16
C ARG A 41 -1.31 -15.24 -14.06
N HIS A 42 -0.61 -15.26 -15.19
CA HIS A 42 0.85 -15.38 -15.21
C HIS A 42 1.53 -14.26 -14.40
N CYS A 43 1.17 -12.99 -14.62
CA CYS A 43 1.75 -11.90 -13.85
C CYS A 43 1.39 -11.97 -12.37
N PHE A 44 0.16 -12.36 -12.03
CA PHE A 44 -0.29 -12.48 -10.66
C PHE A 44 0.45 -13.60 -9.89
N GLU A 45 0.61 -14.75 -10.52
CA GLU A 45 1.32 -15.90 -9.93
C GLU A 45 2.83 -15.64 -9.78
N ASN A 46 3.40 -14.80 -10.66
CA ASN A 46 4.82 -14.42 -10.65
C ASN A 46 5.09 -13.05 -10.04
N LEU A 47 4.16 -12.49 -9.27
CA LEU A 47 4.47 -11.32 -8.44
C LEU A 47 5.52 -11.69 -7.41
N ASP A 48 6.58 -10.87 -7.34
CA ASP A 48 7.61 -11.03 -6.33
C ASP A 48 7.02 -10.72 -4.94
N LYS A 49 6.55 -11.78 -4.30
CA LYS A 49 6.07 -11.73 -2.92
C LYS A 49 7.26 -11.61 -2.00
N THR A 50 7.11 -10.86 -0.93
CA THR A 50 8.08 -10.93 0.15
C THR A 50 8.12 -12.38 0.63
N ALA A 51 9.32 -12.90 0.79
CA ALA A 51 9.55 -14.33 1.06
C ALA A 51 8.86 -14.83 2.33
N TYR A 52 8.28 -13.92 3.11
CA TYR A 52 7.73 -14.24 4.42
C TYR A 52 6.43 -13.50 4.69
N ALA A 53 5.45 -14.24 5.16
CA ALA A 53 4.31 -13.73 5.89
C ALA A 53 4.71 -13.10 7.25
N SER A 54 5.99 -13.09 7.59
CA SER A 54 6.49 -12.53 8.84
C SER A 54 6.78 -11.04 8.71
N PRO A 55 6.40 -10.24 9.71
CA PRO A 55 6.70 -8.81 9.72
C PRO A 55 8.21 -8.57 9.77
N TYR A 56 8.65 -7.49 9.14
CA TYR A 56 10.01 -7.00 9.31
C TYR A 56 10.16 -6.32 10.67
N GLN A 57 11.35 -6.45 11.26
CA GLN A 57 11.66 -5.79 12.52
C GLN A 57 11.36 -4.29 12.44
N GLY A 58 10.82 -3.76 13.52
CA GLY A 58 10.47 -2.37 13.65
C GLY A 58 11.69 -1.46 13.85
N THR A 59 11.39 -0.26 14.19
CA THR A 59 12.35 0.81 14.45
C THR A 59 11.90 1.55 15.71
N GLU A 60 12.52 2.65 16.06
CA GLU A 60 12.25 3.38 17.30
C GLU A 60 10.76 3.66 17.58
N HIS A 61 9.97 3.99 16.52
CA HIS A 61 8.56 4.34 16.66
C HIS A 61 7.61 3.42 15.90
N ILE A 62 8.12 2.41 15.21
CA ILE A 62 7.33 1.43 14.48
C ILE A 62 7.65 0.05 15.07
N ALA A 63 6.65 -0.61 15.64
CA ALA A 63 6.83 -1.91 16.27
C ALA A 63 7.27 -2.96 15.23
N PHE A 64 6.62 -2.98 14.08
CA PHE A 64 7.01 -3.80 12.93
C PHE A 64 6.43 -3.25 11.63
N THR A 65 6.99 -3.70 10.51
CA THR A 65 6.56 -3.33 9.16
C THR A 65 6.13 -4.57 8.39
N MET A 66 4.96 -4.50 7.75
CA MET A 66 4.43 -5.54 6.88
C MET A 66 4.39 -5.04 5.44
N SER A 67 4.70 -5.93 4.51
CA SER A 67 4.57 -5.65 3.08
C SER A 67 4.41 -6.96 2.31
N PRO A 68 3.31 -7.17 1.58
CA PRO A 68 3.09 -8.41 0.85
C PRO A 68 4.00 -8.58 -0.37
N PHE A 69 4.54 -7.48 -0.92
CA PHE A 69 5.29 -7.54 -2.17
C PHE A 69 6.66 -6.87 -2.10
N GLU A 70 7.58 -7.36 -2.94
CA GLU A 70 8.82 -6.69 -3.22
C GLU A 70 8.62 -5.54 -4.21
N TYR A 71 9.38 -4.45 -4.03
CA TYR A 71 9.34 -3.30 -4.93
C TYR A 71 10.20 -3.55 -6.18
N THR A 72 9.69 -4.35 -7.09
CA THR A 72 10.32 -4.69 -8.37
C THR A 72 10.02 -3.65 -9.46
N LYS A 73 10.61 -3.85 -10.64
CA LYS A 73 10.34 -2.99 -11.81
C LYS A 73 8.86 -2.97 -12.19
N SER A 74 8.20 -4.13 -12.17
CA SER A 74 6.79 -4.29 -12.51
C SER A 74 5.89 -3.57 -11.49
N MET A 75 6.13 -3.80 -10.20
CA MET A 75 5.40 -3.13 -9.13
C MET A 75 5.61 -1.61 -9.17
N ARG A 76 6.85 -1.16 -9.41
CA ARG A 76 7.17 0.25 -9.57
C ARG A 76 6.36 0.92 -10.67
N LYS A 77 6.22 0.27 -11.83
CA LYS A 77 5.42 0.77 -12.96
C LYS A 77 3.98 1.03 -12.53
N VAL A 78 3.31 0.03 -11.98
CA VAL A 78 1.90 0.13 -11.59
C VAL A 78 1.68 1.21 -10.51
N ILE A 79 2.58 1.30 -9.53
CA ILE A 79 2.50 2.35 -8.49
C ILE A 79 2.75 3.75 -9.09
N LEU A 80 3.66 3.88 -10.07
CA LEU A 80 3.88 5.16 -10.75
C LEU A 80 2.67 5.57 -11.61
N ASP A 81 2.04 4.62 -12.30
CA ASP A 81 0.82 4.87 -13.05
C ASP A 81 -0.32 5.33 -12.13
N LEU A 82 -0.48 4.69 -10.98
CA LEU A 82 -1.41 5.16 -9.94
C LEU A 82 -1.05 6.57 -9.46
N LYS A 83 0.23 6.92 -9.34
CA LYS A 83 0.68 8.24 -8.87
C LYS A 83 0.53 9.35 -9.88
N PHE A 84 0.70 9.07 -11.17
CA PHE A 84 0.93 10.12 -12.18
C PHE A 84 0.02 10.04 -13.42
N SER A 85 -0.62 8.90 -13.66
CA SER A 85 -1.46 8.69 -14.86
C SER A 85 -2.96 8.77 -14.57
N ASN A 86 -3.35 9.27 -13.40
CA ASN A 86 -4.75 9.38 -12.94
C ASN A 86 -5.55 8.05 -13.00
N CYS A 87 -4.86 6.92 -12.92
CA CYS A 87 -5.45 5.59 -13.00
C CYS A 87 -5.92 5.11 -11.62
N LYS A 88 -6.95 5.76 -11.05
CA LYS A 88 -7.51 5.39 -9.72
C LYS A 88 -7.95 3.92 -9.64
N ALA A 89 -8.37 3.34 -10.76
CA ALA A 89 -8.74 1.92 -10.84
C ALA A 89 -7.61 0.98 -10.40
N TYR A 90 -6.34 1.40 -10.51
CA TYR A 90 -5.21 0.61 -10.03
C TYR A 90 -5.17 0.47 -8.51
N ALA A 91 -5.76 1.40 -7.76
CA ALA A 91 -5.87 1.27 -6.31
C ALA A 91 -6.68 0.03 -5.93
N LYS A 92 -7.83 -0.19 -6.57
CA LYS A 92 -8.65 -1.38 -6.35
C LYS A 92 -7.91 -2.65 -6.76
N LEU A 93 -7.24 -2.62 -7.93
CA LEU A 93 -6.46 -3.76 -8.40
C LEU A 93 -5.33 -4.14 -7.43
N LEU A 94 -4.64 -3.14 -6.88
CA LEU A 94 -3.60 -3.34 -5.88
C LEU A 94 -4.18 -3.81 -4.54
N ALA A 95 -5.35 -3.33 -4.17
CA ALA A 95 -6.04 -3.77 -2.96
C ALA A 95 -6.63 -5.18 -3.09
N ASP A 96 -6.95 -5.65 -4.29
CA ASP A 96 -7.38 -7.04 -4.52
C ASP A 96 -6.27 -8.08 -4.20
N MET A 97 -5.03 -7.61 -4.02
CA MET A 97 -3.93 -8.43 -3.50
C MET A 97 -3.99 -8.63 -1.97
N LYS A 98 -5.03 -8.14 -1.32
CA LYS A 98 -5.31 -8.24 0.12
C LYS A 98 -5.28 -9.66 0.68
N ASN A 99 -5.59 -10.69 -0.13
CA ASN A 99 -5.52 -12.09 0.28
C ASN A 99 -4.14 -12.50 0.84
N TYR A 100 -3.07 -11.75 0.49
CA TYR A 100 -1.76 -11.94 1.09
C TYR A 100 -1.68 -11.41 2.53
N LEU A 101 -2.64 -10.59 2.94
CA LEU A 101 -2.72 -10.09 4.32
C LEU A 101 -3.28 -11.15 5.27
N ASP A 102 -4.03 -12.13 4.75
CA ASP A 102 -4.63 -13.20 5.57
C ASP A 102 -3.59 -14.08 6.29
N SER A 103 -2.32 -14.00 5.85
CA SER A 103 -1.22 -14.69 6.53
C SER A 103 -0.78 -14.03 7.85
N TYR A 104 -1.26 -12.80 8.13
CA TYR A 104 -0.99 -12.10 9.38
C TYR A 104 -2.23 -12.16 10.28
N ASP A 105 -2.14 -12.79 11.44
CA ASP A 105 -3.23 -12.94 12.40
C ASP A 105 -3.15 -11.87 13.51
N ILE A 106 -3.20 -10.60 13.13
CA ILE A 106 -3.00 -9.47 14.06
C ILE A 106 -3.98 -8.31 13.86
N TRP A 107 -4.90 -8.42 12.90
CA TRP A 107 -5.69 -7.27 12.46
C TRP A 107 -6.66 -6.74 13.51
N ASP A 108 -7.23 -7.61 14.32
CA ASP A 108 -8.18 -7.26 15.38
C ASP A 108 -7.55 -6.44 16.52
N THR A 109 -6.22 -6.27 16.49
CA THR A 109 -5.50 -5.50 17.51
C THR A 109 -5.45 -4.01 17.21
N PHE A 110 -5.78 -3.58 15.98
CA PHE A 110 -5.65 -2.17 15.58
C PHE A 110 -6.97 -1.40 15.74
N ASP A 111 -6.89 -0.21 16.33
CA ASP A 111 -8.01 0.72 16.43
C ASP A 111 -8.29 1.45 15.11
N TYR A 112 -7.23 1.83 14.38
CA TYR A 112 -7.34 2.64 13.16
C TYR A 112 -6.30 2.24 12.13
N ILE A 113 -6.69 2.34 10.84
CA ILE A 113 -5.75 2.45 9.73
C ILE A 113 -5.61 3.93 9.34
N VAL A 114 -4.38 4.42 9.28
CA VAL A 114 -4.07 5.82 8.98
C VAL A 114 -3.21 5.89 7.71
N PRO A 115 -3.73 6.36 6.58
CA PRO A 115 -2.94 6.52 5.38
C PRO A 115 -1.95 7.67 5.51
N VAL A 116 -0.72 7.48 5.05
CA VAL A 116 0.29 8.53 4.98
C VAL A 116 -0.23 9.68 4.12
N PRO A 117 -0.33 10.91 4.68
CA PRO A 117 -0.94 12.03 3.96
C PRO A 117 0.02 12.65 2.92
N LEU A 118 -0.57 13.11 1.82
CA LEU A 118 0.11 13.97 0.86
C LEU A 118 0.09 15.44 1.32
N HIS A 119 1.12 16.19 0.96
CA HIS A 119 1.09 17.64 1.09
C HIS A 119 0.00 18.25 0.19
N LYS A 120 -0.70 19.29 0.66
CA LYS A 120 -1.81 19.97 -0.05
C LYS A 120 -1.50 20.32 -1.51
N LYS A 121 -0.25 20.74 -1.81
CA LYS A 121 0.18 21.03 -3.19
C LYS A 121 0.13 19.77 -4.06
N ARG A 122 0.70 18.65 -3.59
CA ARG A 122 0.69 17.38 -4.34
C ARG A 122 -0.71 16.79 -4.47
N LEU A 123 -1.54 16.96 -3.43
CA LEU A 123 -2.92 16.51 -3.47
C LEU A 123 -3.71 17.26 -4.55
N ARG A 124 -3.52 18.59 -4.65
CA ARG A 124 -4.14 19.40 -5.72
C ARG A 124 -3.65 19.02 -7.12
N GLU A 125 -2.34 18.79 -7.27
CA GLU A 125 -1.74 18.39 -8.56
C GLU A 125 -2.20 17.01 -9.01
N ARG A 126 -2.36 16.06 -8.09
CA ARG A 126 -2.72 14.67 -8.36
C ARG A 126 -4.22 14.40 -8.33
N GLY A 127 -4.97 15.21 -7.58
CA GLY A 127 -6.41 15.07 -7.37
C GLY A 127 -6.81 14.00 -6.34
N TYR A 128 -5.86 13.20 -5.82
CA TYR A 128 -6.09 12.16 -4.82
C TYR A 128 -4.81 11.77 -4.08
N ASN A 129 -4.98 11.10 -2.94
CA ASN A 129 -3.88 10.43 -2.22
C ASN A 129 -3.92 8.93 -2.54
N GLN A 130 -2.87 8.41 -3.18
CA GLN A 130 -2.80 6.99 -3.56
C GLN A 130 -2.82 6.04 -2.35
N SER A 131 -2.12 6.41 -1.26
CA SER A 131 -2.09 5.62 -0.04
C SER A 131 -3.49 5.55 0.59
N GLU A 132 -4.26 6.64 0.56
CA GLU A 132 -5.65 6.68 1.03
C GLU A 132 -6.59 5.81 0.19
N LEU A 133 -6.46 5.85 -1.16
CA LEU A 133 -7.29 5.03 -2.03
C LEU A 133 -7.09 3.53 -1.80
N ILE A 134 -5.84 3.09 -1.63
CA ILE A 134 -5.54 1.68 -1.35
C ILE A 134 -5.94 1.33 0.08
N ALA A 135 -5.60 2.19 1.06
CA ALA A 135 -5.93 1.97 2.46
C ALA A 135 -7.42 1.82 2.70
N LYS A 136 -8.27 2.53 1.94
CA LYS A 136 -9.72 2.40 2.02
C LYS A 136 -10.18 0.97 1.73
N GLU A 137 -9.73 0.39 0.63
CA GLU A 137 -10.09 -0.98 0.25
C GLU A 137 -9.53 -2.00 1.27
N VAL A 138 -8.32 -1.76 1.77
CA VAL A 138 -7.69 -2.60 2.81
C VAL A 138 -8.46 -2.49 4.13
N ALA A 139 -8.84 -1.29 4.53
CA ALA A 139 -9.62 -1.02 5.75
C ALA A 139 -10.98 -1.73 5.73
N GLU A 140 -11.67 -1.66 4.59
CA GLU A 140 -12.94 -2.37 4.38
C GLU A 140 -12.77 -3.89 4.49
N TYR A 141 -11.68 -4.42 3.95
CA TYR A 141 -11.38 -5.85 4.03
C TYR A 141 -11.04 -6.32 5.44
N LEU A 142 -10.12 -5.61 6.11
CA LEU A 142 -9.66 -5.94 7.46
C LEU A 142 -10.67 -5.52 8.54
N LYS A 143 -11.74 -4.80 8.18
CA LYS A 143 -12.74 -4.24 9.08
C LYS A 143 -12.17 -3.30 10.15
N ILE A 144 -11.07 -2.61 9.81
CA ILE A 144 -10.43 -1.63 10.68
C ILE A 144 -10.91 -0.23 10.26
N PRO A 145 -11.41 0.61 11.16
CA PRO A 145 -11.81 1.99 10.86
C PRO A 145 -10.66 2.80 10.27
N MET A 146 -10.90 3.53 9.17
CA MET A 146 -9.88 4.40 8.55
C MET A 146 -10.02 5.85 9.05
N ARG A 147 -8.90 6.47 9.43
CA ARG A 147 -8.80 7.88 9.83
C ARG A 147 -7.85 8.64 8.90
N THR A 148 -8.42 9.44 8.00
CA THR A 148 -7.65 10.27 7.04
C THR A 148 -7.33 11.65 7.60
N ASP A 149 -7.99 12.04 8.67
CA ASP A 149 -7.92 13.32 9.35
C ASP A 149 -6.89 13.36 10.50
N LEU A 150 -6.53 12.20 11.07
CA LEU A 150 -5.66 12.11 12.24
C LEU A 150 -4.24 12.64 12.00
N LEU A 151 -3.72 12.48 10.80
CA LEU A 151 -2.38 12.91 10.43
C LEU A 151 -2.40 13.81 9.20
N ILE A 152 -1.73 14.96 9.27
CA ILE A 152 -1.62 15.90 8.14
C ILE A 152 -0.17 16.15 7.79
N ARG A 153 0.12 16.40 6.50
CA ARG A 153 1.44 16.81 6.03
C ARG A 153 1.51 18.32 5.86
N THR A 154 2.32 18.96 6.69
CA THR A 154 2.44 20.43 6.77
C THR A 154 3.48 21.01 5.85
N LYS A 155 4.55 20.24 5.51
CA LYS A 155 5.64 20.72 4.65
C LYS A 155 5.71 19.98 3.32
N ALA A 156 5.89 20.74 2.23
CA ALA A 156 6.26 20.20 0.93
C ALA A 156 7.75 19.84 0.94
N THR A 157 8.09 18.58 1.19
CA THR A 157 9.49 18.16 1.04
C THR A 157 9.88 18.13 -0.45
N LYS A 158 11.04 18.70 -0.80
CA LYS A 158 11.59 18.66 -2.16
C LYS A 158 11.81 17.21 -2.60
N LYS A 159 11.71 16.93 -3.92
CA LYS A 159 12.05 15.61 -4.45
C LYS A 159 13.45 15.23 -3.99
N GLN A 160 13.60 14.04 -3.40
CA GLN A 160 14.84 13.58 -2.75
C GLN A 160 16.04 13.41 -3.71
N SER A 161 15.86 13.56 -5.02
CA SER A 161 16.91 13.43 -6.03
C SER A 161 17.95 14.55 -6.03
N SER A 162 17.69 15.68 -5.33
CA SER A 162 18.54 16.87 -5.35
C SER A 162 19.18 17.24 -4.00
N LEU A 163 19.04 16.43 -2.95
CA LEU A 163 19.53 16.76 -1.61
C LEU A 163 20.63 15.80 -1.12
N VAL A 164 21.61 16.35 -0.41
CA VAL A 164 22.66 15.58 0.28
C VAL A 164 22.03 14.75 1.42
N ARG A 165 22.64 13.60 1.75
CA ARG A 165 22.09 12.57 2.67
C ARG A 165 21.70 13.13 4.07
N THR A 166 22.43 14.09 4.59
CA THR A 166 22.17 14.78 5.87
C THR A 166 20.94 15.70 5.84
N GLU A 167 20.71 16.40 4.72
CA GLU A 167 19.54 17.27 4.55
C GLU A 167 18.24 16.48 4.36
N ARG A 168 18.33 15.21 3.97
CA ARG A 168 17.17 14.32 3.82
C ARG A 168 16.52 13.96 5.16
N VAL A 169 17.32 13.79 6.20
CA VAL A 169 16.85 13.42 7.54
C VAL A 169 16.11 14.60 8.20
N THR A 170 16.68 15.80 8.18
CA THR A 170 16.09 16.99 8.81
C THR A 170 14.85 17.51 8.07
N ASN A 171 14.76 17.34 6.75
CA ASN A 171 13.62 17.82 5.96
C ASN A 171 12.32 17.02 6.20
N VAL A 172 12.41 15.77 6.62
CA VAL A 172 11.25 14.89 6.84
C VAL A 172 10.81 14.95 8.32
N GLN A 173 11.72 15.25 9.24
CA GLN A 173 11.50 15.17 10.69
C GLN A 173 10.38 16.06 11.26
N SER A 174 9.94 17.09 10.56
CA SER A 174 8.83 17.97 11.00
C SER A 174 7.80 18.21 9.88
N ALA A 175 7.66 17.23 9.00
CA ALA A 175 6.77 17.38 7.85
C ALA A 175 5.32 16.96 8.12
N PHE A 176 5.08 16.26 9.23
CA PHE A 176 3.77 15.76 9.62
C PHE A 176 3.33 16.37 10.95
N LYS A 177 2.02 16.40 11.18
CA LYS A 177 1.42 16.86 12.43
C LYS A 177 0.18 16.01 12.71
N CYS A 178 0.06 15.51 13.93
CA CYS A 178 -1.17 14.91 14.42
C CYS A 178 -2.18 15.99 14.72
N THR A 179 -3.44 15.75 14.42
CA THR A 179 -4.53 16.72 14.57
C THR A 179 -5.18 16.67 15.93
N GLU A 180 -5.09 15.53 16.61
CA GLU A 180 -5.64 15.29 17.94
C GLU A 180 -4.80 14.26 18.71
N LYS A 181 -5.08 14.08 19.99
CA LYS A 181 -4.51 13.01 20.80
C LYS A 181 -5.00 11.65 20.34
N CYS A 182 -4.13 10.66 20.43
CA CYS A 182 -4.45 9.27 20.13
C CYS A 182 -4.01 8.33 21.26
N ASP A 183 -4.24 8.77 22.50
CA ASP A 183 -3.81 8.09 23.71
C ASP A 183 -4.30 6.63 23.78
N GLY A 184 -3.37 5.70 23.98
CA GLY A 184 -3.64 4.27 24.08
C GLY A 184 -4.07 3.59 22.77
N LYS A 185 -4.00 4.29 21.62
CA LYS A 185 -4.43 3.74 20.34
C LYS A 185 -3.35 2.93 19.65
N LYS A 186 -3.74 1.80 19.09
CA LYS A 186 -2.91 0.96 18.23
C LYS A 186 -3.22 1.29 16.76
N ILE A 187 -2.22 1.82 16.07
CA ILE A 187 -2.39 2.42 14.74
C ILE A 187 -1.66 1.62 13.68
N LEU A 188 -2.38 1.26 12.61
CA LEU A 188 -1.81 0.70 11.40
C LEU A 188 -1.57 1.84 10.40
N LEU A 189 -0.31 2.29 10.28
CA LEU A 189 0.10 3.30 9.32
C LEU A 189 0.22 2.69 7.92
N PHE A 190 -0.50 3.22 6.94
CA PHE A 190 -0.47 2.70 5.57
C PHE A 190 0.25 3.62 4.59
N ASP A 191 1.19 3.05 3.81
CA ASP A 191 1.82 3.75 2.66
C ASP A 191 1.88 2.82 1.44
N ASP A 192 2.14 3.36 0.25
CA ASP A 192 2.25 2.55 -0.96
C ASP A 192 3.61 1.82 -1.06
N ILE A 193 4.70 2.44 -0.61
CA ILE A 193 6.05 1.86 -0.70
C ILE A 193 6.85 2.18 0.55
N TYR A 194 7.51 1.14 1.09
CA TYR A 194 8.56 1.31 2.09
C TYR A 194 9.94 1.25 1.42
N THR A 195 10.63 2.39 1.38
CA THR A 195 11.99 2.46 0.83
C THR A 195 13.03 2.61 1.95
N THR A 196 13.31 3.79 2.40
CA THR A 196 14.22 4.07 3.53
C THR A 196 13.49 4.12 4.88
N GLY A 197 12.17 4.04 4.86
CA GLY A 197 11.34 4.17 6.06
C GLY A 197 11.20 5.60 6.60
N ASN A 198 11.92 6.59 6.07
CA ASN A 198 11.94 7.95 6.63
C ASN A 198 10.55 8.60 6.72
N THR A 199 9.68 8.35 5.73
CA THR A 199 8.31 8.86 5.75
C THR A 199 7.50 8.20 6.87
N ALA A 200 7.52 6.86 6.92
CA ALA A 200 6.81 6.08 7.92
C ALA A 200 7.31 6.44 9.35
N GLN A 201 8.63 6.55 9.54
CA GLN A 201 9.23 6.97 10.80
C GLN A 201 8.78 8.36 11.26
N SER A 202 8.72 9.32 10.34
CA SER A 202 8.28 10.67 10.69
C SER A 202 6.79 10.72 11.07
N CYS A 203 5.96 9.94 10.39
CA CYS A 203 4.55 9.77 10.73
C CYS A 203 4.39 9.08 12.10
N ALA A 204 5.11 7.98 12.30
CA ALA A 204 5.04 7.19 13.53
C ALA A 204 5.51 7.99 14.73
N ARG A 205 6.61 8.72 14.63
CA ARG A 205 7.09 9.62 15.70
C ARG A 205 6.03 10.65 16.08
N GLU A 206 5.36 11.25 15.10
CA GLU A 206 4.32 12.24 15.38
C GLU A 206 3.11 11.62 16.09
N LEU A 207 2.68 10.42 15.68
CA LEU A 207 1.62 9.68 16.34
C LEU A 207 2.02 9.26 17.77
N ALA A 208 3.24 8.75 17.96
CA ALA A 208 3.76 8.38 19.27
C ALA A 208 3.83 9.59 20.24
N ASN A 209 4.30 10.74 19.75
CA ASN A 209 4.31 11.99 20.53
C ASN A 209 2.91 12.48 20.92
N ASN A 210 1.87 11.99 20.27
CA ASN A 210 0.47 12.29 20.57
C ASN A 210 -0.25 11.15 21.29
N GLY A 211 0.49 10.19 21.86
CA GLY A 211 -0.02 9.20 22.81
C GLY A 211 -0.38 7.84 22.19
N ALA A 212 -0.07 7.57 20.90
CA ALA A 212 -0.30 6.25 20.35
C ALA A 212 0.49 5.19 21.14
N GLU A 213 -0.18 4.10 21.53
CA GLU A 213 0.40 3.00 22.28
C GLU A 213 1.31 2.14 21.39
N GLN A 214 0.84 1.83 20.20
CA GLN A 214 1.58 1.02 19.23
C GLN A 214 1.33 1.52 17.82
N ILE A 215 2.39 1.54 17.03
CA ILE A 215 2.31 1.89 15.62
C ILE A 215 3.00 0.81 14.82
N CYS A 216 2.28 0.25 13.85
CA CYS A 216 2.82 -0.68 12.87
C CYS A 216 2.69 -0.08 11.48
N ALA A 217 3.57 -0.45 10.57
CA ALA A 217 3.49 -0.01 9.19
C ALA A 217 3.01 -1.15 8.28
N LEU A 218 2.03 -0.86 7.44
CA LEU A 218 1.62 -1.71 6.33
C LEU A 218 1.88 -0.96 5.04
N THR A 219 2.60 -1.59 4.12
CA THR A 219 2.86 -1.01 2.80
C THR A 219 2.55 -2.04 1.72
N LEU A 220 2.19 -1.56 0.52
CA LEU A 220 1.95 -2.45 -0.59
C LEU A 220 3.24 -3.16 -1.02
N ALA A 221 4.36 -2.42 -1.09
CA ALA A 221 5.64 -2.95 -1.51
C ALA A 221 6.81 -2.41 -0.68
N ILE A 222 7.82 -3.26 -0.48
CA ILE A 222 9.06 -2.92 0.23
C ILE A 222 10.28 -3.11 -0.67
N HIS A 223 11.27 -2.23 -0.51
CA HIS A 223 12.56 -2.38 -1.19
C HIS A 223 13.47 -3.31 -0.40
N VAL A 224 13.70 -4.52 -0.89
CA VAL A 224 14.40 -5.63 -0.18
C VAL A 224 15.88 -5.35 0.12
N GLN A 225 16.50 -4.35 -0.49
CA GLN A 225 17.86 -3.93 -0.09
C GLN A 225 17.93 -3.26 1.29
N ILE A 226 16.77 -3.02 1.93
CA ILE A 226 16.72 -2.61 3.32
C ILE A 226 16.91 -3.87 4.15
N LYS A 227 18.08 -3.98 4.78
CA LYS A 227 18.37 -5.03 5.78
C LYS A 227 17.56 -4.77 7.06
N LEU A 228 16.25 -4.90 6.98
CA LEU A 228 15.44 -5.05 8.18
C LEU A 228 15.47 -6.55 8.52
N PRO A 229 15.95 -6.95 9.68
CA PRO A 229 15.88 -8.33 10.09
C PRO A 229 14.40 -8.76 10.18
N ILE A 230 14.14 -9.99 9.80
CA ILE A 230 12.81 -10.61 9.88
C ILE A 230 12.60 -11.06 11.31
N ILE A 231 11.42 -10.81 11.85
CA ILE A 231 11.03 -11.38 13.15
C ILE A 231 10.65 -12.83 12.88
N ALA A 232 11.47 -13.77 13.38
CA ALA A 232 11.09 -15.16 13.44
C ALA A 232 10.11 -15.35 14.61
N TYR A 233 8.96 -15.93 14.34
CA TYR A 233 8.01 -16.39 15.35
C TYR A 233 8.34 -17.84 15.75
#